data_f0d62f8cbbd93784ab091bd1377f3649
#
_entry.id   f0d62f8cbbd93784ab091bd1377f3649
#
_cell.length_a   1.000
_cell.length_b   1.000
_cell.length_c   1.000
_cell.angle_alpha   90.00
_cell.angle_beta   90.00
_cell.angle_gamma   90.00
#
_symmetry.space_group_name_H-M   'P 1'
#
loop_
_entity.id
_entity.type
_entity.pdbx_description
1 polymer ?
#
loop_
_entity_poly.entity_id
_entity_poly.type
_entity_poly.pdbx_seq_one_letter_code
_entity_poly.pdbx_strand_id
1 'polypeptide(L)'
;MTKSVLKQAFCQGYLWLLLLLLYSPIIIIMVFSFTEAKVMGNWTGFSLRLYRNLFAEGTHHSLTAALVNTITIALITATVSTIFGTITAIGIHNLRSRSRRAISFVNNIPILNGDVIIGISLFLLFITLGIPQGYVTVVLSHITFCLPYVILSVMPRLKQMNPNLYEAALDLGASPMQALRKIIIPEIRRAHV
;
A
#
# COMPACT_ATOMS: atom_id res chain seq x y z
N MET A 1 -29.53 25.44 24.86
CA MET A 1 -28.18 25.51 24.26
C MET A 1 -27.11 24.73 25.02
N THR A 2 -27.16 24.60 26.33
CA THR A 2 -26.12 23.91 27.15
C THR A 2 -26.04 22.40 26.97
N LYS A 3 -27.11 21.69 26.75
CA LYS A 3 -27.11 20.22 26.58
C LYS A 3 -26.43 19.72 25.29
N SER A 4 -26.46 20.49 24.20
CA SER A 4 -25.82 20.15 22.93
C SER A 4 -24.30 20.33 22.99
N VAL A 5 -23.84 21.38 23.67
CA VAL A 5 -22.42 21.67 23.86
C VAL A 5 -21.75 20.63 24.75
N LEU A 6 -22.44 20.21 25.82
CA LEU A 6 -21.94 19.15 26.72
C LEU A 6 -21.84 17.81 26.01
N LYS A 7 -22.82 17.46 25.16
CA LYS A 7 -22.80 16.25 24.35
C LYS A 7 -21.68 16.26 23.30
N GLN A 8 -21.46 17.42 22.67
CA GLN A 8 -20.35 17.60 21.71
C GLN A 8 -19.00 17.47 22.41
N ALA A 9 -18.82 18.12 23.56
CA ALA A 9 -17.58 18.03 24.34
C ALA A 9 -17.30 16.60 24.79
N PHE A 10 -18.35 15.85 25.22
CA PHE A 10 -18.20 14.45 25.61
C PHE A 10 -17.83 13.55 24.40
N CYS A 11 -18.48 13.73 23.25
CA CYS A 11 -18.14 13.01 22.02
C CYS A 11 -16.72 13.32 21.55
N GLN A 12 -16.31 14.57 21.64
CA GLN A 12 -14.98 15.01 21.27
C GLN A 12 -13.90 14.48 22.22
N GLY A 13 -14.16 14.49 23.52
CA GLY A 13 -13.30 13.89 24.55
C GLY A 13 -13.14 12.38 24.36
N TYR A 14 -14.22 11.68 24.04
CA TYR A 14 -14.19 10.24 23.75
C TYR A 14 -13.35 9.94 22.51
N LEU A 15 -13.48 10.72 21.44
CA LEU A 15 -12.68 10.56 20.22
C LEU A 15 -11.19 10.77 20.50
N TRP A 16 -10.82 11.81 21.27
CA TRP A 16 -9.44 12.05 21.67
C TRP A 16 -8.87 10.93 22.53
N LEU A 17 -9.68 10.38 23.45
CA LEU A 17 -9.27 9.24 24.27
C LEU A 17 -9.05 7.98 23.43
N LEU A 18 -9.94 7.69 22.46
CA LEU A 18 -9.76 6.59 21.52
C LEU A 18 -8.49 6.75 20.68
N LEU A 19 -8.24 7.96 20.16
CA LEU A 19 -7.03 8.25 19.40
C LEU A 19 -5.79 8.05 20.27
N LEU A 20 -5.78 8.56 21.49
CA LEU A 20 -4.65 8.41 22.41
C LEU A 20 -4.39 6.93 22.73
N LEU A 21 -5.46 6.13 22.97
CA LEU A 21 -5.34 4.70 23.23
C LEU A 21 -4.82 3.96 22.00
N LEU A 22 -5.27 4.31 20.79
CA LEU A 22 -4.84 3.69 19.54
C LEU A 22 -3.38 4.02 19.21
N TYR A 23 -2.93 5.24 19.49
CA TYR A 23 -1.56 5.67 19.24
C TYR A 23 -0.61 5.41 20.42
N SER A 24 -1.12 5.01 21.60
CA SER A 24 -0.31 4.78 22.79
C SER A 24 0.83 3.77 22.58
N PRO A 25 0.68 2.64 21.84
CA PRO A 25 1.79 1.73 21.59
C PRO A 25 2.92 2.40 20.81
N ILE A 26 2.58 3.26 19.85
CA ILE A 26 3.56 4.00 19.04
C ILE A 26 4.29 5.03 19.90
N ILE A 27 3.56 5.75 20.75
CA ILE A 27 4.15 6.74 21.69
C ILE A 27 5.10 6.03 22.65
N ILE A 28 4.71 4.87 23.18
CA ILE A 28 5.54 4.07 24.08
C ILE A 28 6.84 3.65 23.37
N ILE A 29 6.78 3.10 22.16
CA ILE A 29 7.95 2.73 21.38
C ILE A 29 8.83 3.95 21.12
N MET A 30 8.24 5.10 20.79
CA MET A 30 8.98 6.34 20.58
C MET A 30 9.73 6.78 21.84
N VAL A 31 9.10 6.75 23.00
CA VAL A 31 9.74 7.09 24.29
C VAL A 31 10.87 6.10 24.61
N PHE A 32 10.62 4.79 24.49
CA PHE A 32 11.64 3.76 24.75
C PHE A 32 12.76 3.73 23.71
N SER A 33 12.59 4.34 22.54
CA SER A 33 13.66 4.52 21.55
C SER A 33 14.81 5.41 22.06
N PHE A 34 14.56 6.24 23.06
CA PHE A 34 15.57 7.11 23.68
C PHE A 34 16.22 6.49 24.95
N THR A 35 16.08 5.21 25.18
CA THR A 35 16.72 4.53 26.32
C THR A 35 17.79 3.54 25.85
N GLU A 36 18.76 3.18 26.73
CA GLU A 36 19.79 2.16 26.44
C GLU A 36 19.31 0.73 26.67
N ALA A 37 18.11 0.54 27.19
CA ALA A 37 17.62 -0.79 27.54
C ALA A 37 17.47 -1.68 26.30
N LYS A 38 18.01 -2.89 26.37
CA LYS A 38 17.86 -3.93 25.35
C LYS A 38 16.46 -4.55 25.33
N VAL A 39 15.66 -4.31 26.37
CA VAL A 39 14.31 -4.87 26.54
C VAL A 39 13.35 -3.72 26.80
N MET A 40 12.23 -3.71 26.06
CA MET A 40 11.14 -2.76 26.28
C MET A 40 10.56 -2.94 27.69
N GLY A 41 10.31 -1.83 28.38
CA GLY A 41 9.73 -1.83 29.74
C GLY A 41 10.72 -1.46 30.84
N ASN A 42 12.02 -1.40 30.58
CA ASN A 42 13.02 -0.95 31.54
C ASN A 42 13.59 0.41 31.10
N TRP A 43 13.29 1.46 31.85
CA TRP A 43 13.82 2.80 31.60
C TRP A 43 15.16 2.99 32.30
N THR A 44 16.25 3.06 31.53
CA THR A 44 17.60 3.23 32.05
C THR A 44 18.13 4.66 31.94
N GLY A 45 17.27 5.63 31.58
CA GLY A 45 17.62 7.01 31.36
C GLY A 45 17.61 7.42 29.88
N PHE A 46 17.71 8.72 29.62
CA PHE A 46 17.74 9.28 28.26
C PHE A 46 19.11 9.03 27.61
N SER A 47 19.11 8.35 26.48
CA SER A 47 20.32 8.06 25.72
C SER A 47 20.06 8.07 24.21
N LEU A 48 20.98 8.65 23.45
CA LEU A 48 21.02 8.63 21.98
C LEU A 48 21.96 7.54 21.45
N ARG A 49 22.47 6.67 22.33
CA ARG A 49 23.45 5.64 21.96
C ARG A 49 22.92 4.67 20.91
N LEU A 50 21.63 4.29 21.00
CA LEU A 50 21.01 3.43 19.99
C LEU A 50 21.05 4.08 18.61
N TYR A 51 20.73 5.37 18.51
CA TYR A 51 20.79 6.12 17.25
C TYR A 51 22.21 6.27 16.72
N ARG A 52 23.18 6.49 17.59
CA ARG A 52 24.58 6.58 17.21
C ARG A 52 25.12 5.23 16.71
N ASN A 53 24.73 4.13 17.36
CA ASN A 53 25.12 2.78 16.97
C ASN A 53 24.44 2.33 15.66
N LEU A 54 23.29 2.89 15.29
CA LEU A 54 22.62 2.64 14.01
C LEU A 54 23.49 3.01 12.80
N PHE A 55 24.28 4.08 12.94
CA PHE A 55 25.15 4.60 11.88
C PHE A 55 26.61 4.24 12.08
N ALA A 56 26.98 3.56 13.17
CA ALA A 56 28.34 3.11 13.40
C ALA A 56 28.66 1.92 12.48
N GLU A 57 29.67 2.08 11.65
CA GLU A 57 30.22 1.01 10.81
C GLU A 57 30.82 -0.06 11.72
N GLY A 58 30.29 -1.27 11.67
CA GLY A 58 30.90 -2.42 12.35
C GLY A 58 29.98 -3.42 13.02
N THR A 59 28.69 -3.20 13.15
CA THR A 59 27.75 -4.17 13.71
C THR A 59 26.90 -4.78 12.59
N HIS A 60 27.21 -6.06 12.33
CA HIS A 60 26.42 -7.04 11.56
C HIS A 60 25.32 -6.51 10.63
N HIS A 61 25.54 -6.60 9.31
CA HIS A 61 24.61 -6.21 8.25
C HIS A 61 24.07 -4.79 8.43
N SER A 62 24.84 -3.85 7.96
CA SER A 62 24.61 -2.41 8.10
C SER A 62 23.14 -2.06 7.81
N LEU A 63 22.55 -1.29 8.71
CA LEU A 63 21.24 -0.70 8.55
C LEU A 63 21.12 0.01 7.20
N THR A 64 22.22 0.53 6.69
CA THR A 64 22.34 1.10 5.34
C THR A 64 22.03 0.07 4.26
N ALA A 65 22.55 -1.17 4.34
CA ALA A 65 22.22 -2.22 3.38
C ALA A 65 20.74 -2.62 3.46
N ALA A 66 20.19 -2.72 4.68
CA ALA A 66 18.76 -2.99 4.85
C ALA A 66 17.87 -1.87 4.28
N LEU A 67 18.24 -0.60 4.49
CA LEU A 67 17.55 0.55 3.92
C LEU A 67 17.59 0.55 2.40
N VAL A 68 18.77 0.34 1.82
CA VAL A 68 18.94 0.27 0.36
C VAL A 68 18.09 -0.85 -0.22
N ASN A 69 18.11 -2.05 0.37
CA ASN A 69 17.29 -3.17 -0.05
C ASN A 69 15.79 -2.84 0.04
N THR A 70 15.34 -2.25 1.15
CA THR A 70 13.95 -1.87 1.34
C THR A 70 13.49 -0.85 0.29
N ILE A 71 14.29 0.21 0.07
CA ILE A 71 13.97 1.24 -0.92
C ILE A 71 13.95 0.65 -2.33
N THR A 72 14.91 -0.22 -2.66
CA THR A 72 14.98 -0.85 -3.98
C THR A 72 13.77 -1.76 -4.21
N ILE A 73 13.42 -2.61 -3.24
CA ILE A 73 12.23 -3.46 -3.30
C ILE A 73 10.97 -2.59 -3.47
N ALA A 74 10.84 -1.53 -2.67
CA ALA A 74 9.68 -0.63 -2.73
C ALA A 74 9.55 0.04 -4.10
N LEU A 75 10.63 0.57 -4.69
CA LEU A 75 10.61 1.22 -5.99
C LEU A 75 10.26 0.24 -7.12
N ILE A 76 10.88 -0.94 -7.13
CA ILE A 76 10.59 -1.97 -8.13
C ILE A 76 9.12 -2.40 -8.01
N THR A 77 8.67 -2.73 -6.80
CA THR A 77 7.31 -3.16 -6.53
C THR A 77 6.29 -2.09 -6.93
N ALA A 78 6.50 -0.84 -6.50
CA ALA A 78 5.59 0.26 -6.81
C ALA A 78 5.48 0.48 -8.32
N THR A 79 6.60 0.50 -9.04
CA THR A 79 6.62 0.71 -10.49
C THR A 79 5.92 -0.43 -11.22
N VAL A 80 6.30 -1.67 -10.92
CA VAL A 80 5.74 -2.86 -11.58
C VAL A 80 4.24 -3.00 -11.26
N SER A 81 3.86 -2.90 -9.99
CA SER A 81 2.45 -3.02 -9.58
C SER A 81 1.58 -1.90 -10.17
N THR A 82 2.09 -0.68 -10.28
CA THR A 82 1.34 0.43 -10.88
C THR A 82 1.09 0.18 -12.37
N ILE A 83 2.11 -0.25 -13.11
CA ILE A 83 1.97 -0.54 -14.54
C ILE A 83 0.99 -1.68 -14.76
N PHE A 84 1.26 -2.85 -14.16
CA PHE A 84 0.41 -4.03 -14.34
C PHE A 84 -0.99 -3.85 -13.76
N GLY A 85 -1.12 -3.23 -12.59
CA GLY A 85 -2.40 -2.96 -11.95
C GLY A 85 -3.25 -1.98 -12.77
N THR A 86 -2.66 -0.95 -13.36
CA THR A 86 -3.37 -0.01 -14.24
C THR A 86 -3.85 -0.70 -15.52
N ILE A 87 -2.98 -1.46 -16.18
CA ILE A 87 -3.35 -2.22 -17.38
C ILE A 87 -4.49 -3.20 -17.06
N THR A 88 -4.38 -3.93 -15.94
CA THR A 88 -5.40 -4.87 -15.48
C THR A 88 -6.71 -4.15 -15.16
N ALA A 89 -6.67 -2.99 -14.50
CA ALA A 89 -7.87 -2.22 -14.20
C ALA A 89 -8.61 -1.75 -15.46
N ILE A 90 -7.87 -1.29 -16.47
CA ILE A 90 -8.42 -0.91 -17.77
C ILE A 90 -9.05 -2.14 -18.47
N GLY A 91 -8.35 -3.29 -18.44
CA GLY A 91 -8.88 -4.54 -18.97
C GLY A 91 -10.18 -4.97 -18.29
N ILE A 92 -10.22 -4.93 -16.95
CA ILE A 92 -11.43 -5.26 -16.17
C ILE A 92 -12.58 -4.28 -16.47
N HIS A 93 -12.26 -3.00 -16.64
CA HIS A 93 -13.27 -1.99 -16.96
C HIS A 93 -14.00 -2.29 -18.28
N ASN A 94 -13.30 -2.79 -19.30
CA ASN A 94 -13.83 -3.10 -20.61
C ASN A 94 -14.56 -4.46 -20.68
N LEU A 95 -14.56 -5.26 -19.61
CA LEU A 95 -15.27 -6.53 -19.56
C LEU A 95 -16.78 -6.36 -19.41
N ARG A 96 -17.53 -7.38 -19.86
CA ARG A 96 -18.98 -7.49 -19.60
C ARG A 96 -19.27 -7.43 -18.10
N SER A 97 -20.41 -6.84 -17.72
CA SER A 97 -20.80 -6.61 -16.34
C SER A 97 -20.69 -7.84 -15.41
N ARG A 98 -21.02 -9.04 -15.92
CA ARG A 98 -20.93 -10.27 -15.14
C ARG A 98 -19.47 -10.65 -14.84
N SER A 99 -18.61 -10.69 -15.86
CA SER A 99 -17.19 -11.02 -15.72
C SER A 99 -16.46 -9.96 -14.90
N ARG A 100 -16.75 -8.68 -15.14
CA ARG A 100 -16.20 -7.56 -14.35
C ARG A 100 -16.52 -7.71 -12.86
N ARG A 101 -17.77 -8.06 -12.51
CA ARG A 101 -18.18 -8.26 -11.13
C ARG A 101 -17.47 -9.44 -10.47
N ALA A 102 -17.37 -10.57 -11.17
CA ALA A 102 -16.69 -11.76 -10.68
C ALA A 102 -15.20 -11.51 -10.44
N ILE A 103 -14.49 -10.90 -11.41
CA ILE A 103 -13.05 -10.61 -11.27
C ILE A 103 -12.81 -9.56 -10.19
N SER A 104 -13.65 -8.52 -10.09
CA SER A 104 -13.53 -7.53 -9.01
C SER A 104 -13.78 -8.15 -7.64
N PHE A 105 -14.69 -9.11 -7.53
CA PHE A 105 -14.91 -9.85 -6.28
C PHE A 105 -13.66 -10.65 -5.89
N VAL A 106 -13.09 -11.41 -6.80
CA VAL A 106 -11.84 -12.19 -6.57
C VAL A 106 -10.68 -11.25 -6.22
N ASN A 107 -10.55 -10.11 -6.91
CA ASN A 107 -9.52 -9.11 -6.61
C ASN A 107 -9.63 -8.52 -5.19
N ASN A 108 -10.84 -8.46 -4.64
CA ASN A 108 -11.06 -7.91 -3.30
C ASN A 108 -10.83 -8.94 -2.18
N ILE A 109 -10.76 -10.23 -2.48
CA ILE A 109 -10.50 -11.28 -1.46
C ILE A 109 -9.19 -11.03 -0.70
N PRO A 110 -8.05 -10.74 -1.35
CA PRO A 110 -6.81 -10.43 -0.63
C PRO A 110 -6.93 -9.23 0.30
N ILE A 111 -7.69 -8.20 -0.07
CA ILE A 111 -7.86 -6.99 0.74
C ILE A 111 -8.64 -7.27 2.04
N LEU A 112 -9.54 -8.26 2.01
CA LEU A 112 -10.34 -8.67 3.18
C LEU A 112 -9.56 -9.59 4.13
N ASN A 113 -8.53 -10.27 3.63
CA ASN A 113 -7.66 -11.11 4.42
C ASN A 113 -6.53 -10.29 5.05
N GLY A 114 -6.13 -10.65 6.26
CA GLY A 114 -4.99 -10.01 6.90
C GLY A 114 -3.68 -10.25 6.13
N ASP A 115 -2.86 -9.23 6.07
CA ASP A 115 -1.58 -9.21 5.35
C ASP A 115 -0.67 -10.39 5.69
N VAL A 116 -0.70 -10.81 6.96
CA VAL A 116 0.07 -11.95 7.46
C VAL A 116 -0.39 -13.28 6.83
N ILE A 117 -1.70 -13.46 6.65
CA ILE A 117 -2.27 -14.68 6.06
C ILE A 117 -1.80 -14.82 4.60
N ILE A 118 -1.85 -13.74 3.84
CA ILE A 118 -1.40 -13.73 2.45
C ILE A 118 0.11 -13.97 2.37
N GLY A 119 0.88 -13.31 3.25
CA GLY A 119 2.33 -13.50 3.31
C GLY A 119 2.72 -14.95 3.58
N ILE A 120 2.09 -15.60 4.56
CA ILE A 120 2.32 -17.02 4.87
C ILE A 120 1.89 -17.91 3.70
N SER A 121 0.74 -17.63 3.08
CA SER A 121 0.23 -18.41 1.94
C SER A 121 1.18 -18.35 0.73
N LEU A 122 1.71 -17.18 0.39
CA LEU A 122 2.70 -17.00 -0.68
C LEU A 122 4.01 -17.68 -0.33
N PHE A 123 4.46 -17.59 0.91
CA PHE A 123 5.67 -18.28 1.38
C PHE A 123 5.56 -19.79 1.22
N LEU A 124 4.44 -20.40 1.66
CA LEU A 124 4.16 -21.82 1.49
C LEU A 124 4.05 -22.21 0.02
N LEU A 125 3.42 -21.37 -0.80
CA LEU A 125 3.33 -21.60 -2.25
C LEU A 125 4.72 -21.67 -2.89
N PHE A 126 5.61 -20.73 -2.57
CA PHE A 126 6.97 -20.74 -3.12
C PHE A 126 7.77 -21.96 -2.68
N ILE A 127 7.64 -22.39 -1.42
CA ILE A 127 8.28 -23.63 -0.94
C ILE A 127 7.75 -24.84 -1.72
N THR A 128 6.43 -24.94 -1.88
CA THR A 128 5.79 -26.07 -2.58
C THR A 128 6.22 -26.14 -4.05
N LEU A 129 6.42 -24.98 -4.69
CA LEU A 129 6.92 -24.88 -6.07
C LEU A 129 8.45 -25.06 -6.18
N GLY A 130 9.15 -25.26 -5.07
CA GLY A 130 10.62 -25.39 -5.06
C GLY A 130 11.37 -24.11 -5.41
N ILE A 131 10.73 -22.95 -5.28
CA ILE A 131 11.35 -21.65 -5.59
C ILE A 131 12.21 -21.24 -4.38
N PRO A 132 13.52 -20.99 -4.57
CA PRO A 132 14.39 -20.57 -3.48
C PRO A 132 13.95 -19.22 -2.91
N GLN A 133 13.88 -19.15 -1.58
CA GLN A 133 13.51 -17.91 -0.87
C GLN A 133 14.64 -16.90 -1.00
N GLY A 134 14.28 -15.65 -1.32
CA GLY A 134 15.27 -14.59 -1.50
C GLY A 134 14.64 -13.28 -1.99
N TYR A 135 15.49 -12.40 -2.49
CA TYR A 135 15.10 -11.07 -2.96
C TYR A 135 13.95 -11.10 -4.00
N VAL A 136 14.01 -12.04 -4.96
CA VAL A 136 13.02 -12.16 -6.03
C VAL A 136 11.64 -12.57 -5.49
N THR A 137 11.59 -13.54 -4.57
CA THR A 137 10.33 -13.99 -3.96
C THR A 137 9.69 -12.89 -3.12
N VAL A 138 10.50 -12.08 -2.42
CA VAL A 138 10.02 -10.92 -1.68
C VAL A 138 9.41 -9.89 -2.62
N VAL A 139 10.07 -9.55 -3.72
CA VAL A 139 9.55 -8.62 -4.74
C VAL A 139 8.25 -9.13 -5.34
N LEU A 140 8.19 -10.42 -5.73
CA LEU A 140 6.98 -11.04 -6.29
C LEU A 140 5.82 -11.02 -5.29
N SER A 141 6.08 -11.31 -4.03
CA SER A 141 5.07 -11.24 -2.97
C SER A 141 4.52 -9.82 -2.82
N HIS A 142 5.39 -8.82 -2.79
CA HIS A 142 4.97 -7.43 -2.70
C HIS A 142 4.18 -6.96 -3.92
N ILE A 143 4.57 -7.39 -5.14
CA ILE A 143 3.81 -7.08 -6.35
C ILE A 143 2.41 -7.69 -6.26
N THR A 144 2.31 -8.98 -5.91
CA THR A 144 1.03 -9.68 -5.75
C THR A 144 0.13 -9.00 -4.73
N PHE A 145 0.72 -8.50 -3.66
CA PHE A 145 0.04 -7.79 -2.58
C PHE A 145 -0.46 -6.41 -3.00
N CYS A 146 0.36 -5.66 -3.74
CA CYS A 146 0.03 -4.30 -4.16
C CYS A 146 -0.97 -4.24 -5.31
N LEU A 147 -1.02 -5.26 -6.18
CA LEU A 147 -1.89 -5.29 -7.36
C LEU A 147 -3.37 -5.00 -7.06
N PRO A 148 -4.02 -5.66 -6.08
CA PRO A 148 -5.41 -5.39 -5.74
C PRO A 148 -5.68 -3.95 -5.33
N TYR A 149 -4.76 -3.34 -4.59
CA TYR A 149 -4.89 -1.95 -4.15
C TYR A 149 -4.77 -0.95 -5.30
N VAL A 150 -3.86 -1.22 -6.25
CA VAL A 150 -3.74 -0.40 -7.47
C VAL A 150 -5.02 -0.48 -8.29
N ILE A 151 -5.55 -1.69 -8.52
CA ILE A 151 -6.80 -1.89 -9.25
C ILE A 151 -7.95 -1.18 -8.55
N LEU A 152 -8.05 -1.29 -7.22
CA LEU A 152 -9.08 -0.62 -6.42
C LEU A 152 -8.98 0.91 -6.51
N SER A 153 -7.77 1.46 -6.61
CA SER A 153 -7.53 2.91 -6.72
C SER A 153 -7.84 3.45 -8.11
N VAL A 154 -7.54 2.69 -9.15
CA VAL A 154 -7.72 3.10 -10.56
C VAL A 154 -9.17 2.93 -11.03
N MET A 155 -9.86 1.86 -10.58
CA MET A 155 -11.21 1.52 -11.04
C MET A 155 -12.26 2.63 -10.85
N PRO A 156 -12.32 3.36 -9.72
CA PRO A 156 -13.27 4.47 -9.58
C PRO A 156 -13.01 5.59 -10.59
N ARG A 157 -11.77 5.87 -10.91
CA ARG A 157 -11.40 6.88 -11.91
C ARG A 157 -11.88 6.50 -13.31
N LEU A 158 -11.66 5.25 -13.70
CA LEU A 158 -12.18 4.73 -14.98
C LEU A 158 -13.71 4.81 -15.08
N LYS A 159 -14.41 4.57 -13.98
CA LYS A 159 -15.89 4.67 -13.94
C LYS A 159 -16.42 6.11 -14.01
N GLN A 160 -15.63 7.09 -13.58
CA GLN A 160 -15.99 8.51 -13.60
C GLN A 160 -15.68 9.17 -14.95
N MET A 161 -14.84 8.53 -15.78
CA MET A 161 -14.53 9.04 -17.12
C MET A 161 -15.74 8.96 -18.04
N ASN A 162 -15.81 9.92 -18.98
CA ASN A 162 -16.80 9.86 -20.02
C ASN A 162 -16.55 8.62 -20.91
N PRO A 163 -17.52 7.69 -21.03
CA PRO A 163 -17.36 6.45 -21.79
C PRO A 163 -17.05 6.70 -23.28
N ASN A 164 -17.52 7.81 -23.83
CA ASN A 164 -17.35 8.13 -25.24
C ASN A 164 -15.95 8.68 -25.57
N LEU A 165 -15.12 8.96 -24.57
CA LEU A 165 -13.81 9.57 -24.76
C LEU A 165 -12.86 8.68 -25.56
N TYR A 166 -12.94 7.38 -25.34
CA TYR A 166 -12.16 6.39 -26.07
C TYR A 166 -12.64 6.23 -27.51
N GLU A 167 -13.95 6.14 -27.72
CA GLU A 167 -14.55 6.02 -29.06
C GLU A 167 -14.30 7.29 -29.90
N ALA A 168 -14.50 8.47 -29.33
CA ALA A 168 -14.20 9.73 -30.01
C ALA A 168 -12.71 9.83 -30.43
N ALA A 169 -11.80 9.29 -29.63
CA ALA A 169 -10.38 9.26 -30.02
C ALA A 169 -10.14 8.35 -31.24
N LEU A 170 -10.78 7.19 -31.29
CA LEU A 170 -10.70 6.28 -32.43
C LEU A 170 -11.31 6.88 -33.69
N ASP A 171 -12.44 7.57 -33.57
CA ASP A 171 -13.11 8.26 -34.66
C ASP A 171 -12.26 9.39 -35.27
N LEU A 172 -11.42 10.03 -34.43
CA LEU A 172 -10.43 11.02 -34.87
C LEU A 172 -9.16 10.38 -35.46
N GLY A 173 -9.14 9.05 -35.67
CA GLY A 173 -8.05 8.34 -36.33
C GLY A 173 -6.90 7.93 -35.36
N ALA A 174 -7.09 8.01 -34.05
CA ALA A 174 -6.09 7.51 -33.12
C ALA A 174 -6.09 5.97 -33.10
N SER A 175 -4.90 5.35 -33.08
CA SER A 175 -4.81 3.92 -32.82
C SER A 175 -5.21 3.61 -31.37
N PRO A 176 -5.67 2.36 -31.05
CA PRO A 176 -6.04 1.97 -29.69
C PRO A 176 -4.97 2.27 -28.65
N MET A 177 -3.69 2.05 -28.98
CA MET A 177 -2.56 2.35 -28.11
C MET A 177 -2.35 3.85 -27.93
N GLN A 178 -2.57 4.65 -28.97
CA GLN A 178 -2.50 6.12 -28.89
C GLN A 178 -3.65 6.69 -28.02
N ALA A 179 -4.87 6.19 -28.21
CA ALA A 179 -6.01 6.57 -27.37
C ALA A 179 -5.74 6.23 -25.89
N LEU A 180 -5.23 5.04 -25.61
CA LEU A 180 -4.87 4.63 -24.25
C LEU A 180 -3.80 5.56 -23.65
N ARG A 181 -2.68 5.77 -24.35
CA ARG A 181 -1.51 6.48 -23.82
C ARG A 181 -1.69 7.99 -23.76
N LYS A 182 -2.36 8.59 -24.76
CA LYS A 182 -2.48 10.05 -24.87
C LYS A 182 -3.76 10.60 -24.22
N ILE A 183 -4.78 9.77 -24.01
CA ILE A 183 -6.08 10.22 -23.50
C ILE A 183 -6.43 9.53 -22.20
N ILE A 184 -6.52 8.19 -22.17
CA ILE A 184 -7.00 7.47 -21.00
C ILE A 184 -6.03 7.58 -19.81
N ILE A 185 -4.73 7.33 -20.01
CA ILE A 185 -3.74 7.38 -18.92
C ILE A 185 -3.60 8.80 -18.34
N PRO A 186 -3.48 9.88 -19.13
CA PRO A 186 -3.45 11.24 -18.60
C PRO A 186 -4.73 11.63 -17.85
N GLU A 187 -5.91 11.17 -18.32
CA GLU A 187 -7.18 11.46 -17.68
C GLU A 187 -7.32 10.78 -16.32
N ILE A 188 -6.83 9.53 -16.18
CA ILE A 188 -6.76 8.85 -14.88
C ILE A 188 -5.92 9.67 -13.87
N ARG A 189 -4.86 10.34 -14.36
CA ARG A 189 -3.95 11.14 -13.55
C ARG A 189 -4.56 12.49 -13.13
N ARG A 190 -5.45 13.08 -13.92
CA ARG A 190 -6.10 14.34 -13.58
C ARG A 190 -7.02 14.12 -12.38
N ALA A 191 -6.59 14.60 -11.22
CA ALA A 191 -7.48 14.74 -10.08
C ALA A 191 -8.44 15.89 -10.41
N HIS A 192 -9.70 15.59 -10.67
CA HIS A 192 -10.71 16.64 -10.56
C HIS A 192 -10.80 17.01 -9.08
N VAL A 193 -10.28 18.18 -8.74
CA VAL A 193 -10.58 18.91 -7.52
C VAL A 193 -12.01 19.38 -7.58
#